data_b289e3256ddf5bbc91755ab504aebeea
#
_entry.id   b289e3256ddf5bbc91755ab504aebeea
#
_cell.length_a   1.000
_cell.length_b   1.000
_cell.length_c   1.000
_cell.angle_alpha   90.00
_cell.angle_beta   90.00
_cell.angle_gamma   90.00
#
_symmetry.space_group_name_H-M   'P 1'
#
loop_
_entity.id
_entity.type
_entity.pdbx_description
1 polymer ?
#
loop_
_entity_poly.entity_id
_entity_poly.type
_entity_poly.pdbx_seq_one_letter_code
_entity_poly.pdbx_strand_id
1 'polypeptide(L)'
;MPCPQPRALAWAALVAASASPAFAFTPGQGKLLLTGGVSSIDGAAGGGLTPWAVTGSHATGSEIGATAFFTRVKVQDYALGAYGAAVGFGDRAELSIARQDFDAGDNLAPLGLPGLHLKQNIVGAKLRVAGDAVLDSDTLMPQVAVGVLHKTTDAGALGPTLTGPLGAKDSGTDIYLSATKLFLAQGFLVNGTLRATKANQNGLLGFGGAASGSYKLQPEVSVAWLLRRDLALGAEYRAKPDNLDESVLGSGALKEDDWSDLFLAWAPNKHLSITLAWVDLGRIAPAVQPRRQRGAYLSAQIGF
;
A
#
# COMPACT_ATOMS: atom_id res chain seq x y z
N MET A 1 43.70 -5.61 -29.04
CA MET A 1 43.26 -4.56 -28.07
C MET A 1 41.90 -5.00 -27.52
N PRO A 2 41.80 -5.42 -26.28
CA PRO A 2 40.51 -5.82 -25.70
C PRO A 2 39.80 -4.62 -25.09
N CYS A 3 38.50 -4.53 -25.38
CA CYS A 3 37.57 -3.55 -24.87
C CYS A 3 37.28 -3.79 -23.37
N PRO A 4 37.26 -2.77 -22.50
CA PRO A 4 36.96 -2.97 -21.10
C PRO A 4 35.45 -3.06 -20.87
N GLN A 5 35.00 -4.10 -20.16
CA GLN A 5 33.64 -4.24 -19.64
C GLN A 5 33.39 -3.25 -18.51
N PRO A 6 32.20 -2.67 -18.42
CA PRO A 6 31.83 -1.84 -17.28
C PRO A 6 31.56 -2.71 -16.02
N ARG A 7 32.33 -2.48 -14.99
CA ARG A 7 32.12 -3.04 -13.64
C ARG A 7 30.83 -2.52 -13.04
N ALA A 8 29.92 -3.43 -12.73
CA ALA A 8 28.76 -3.15 -11.93
C ALA A 8 29.22 -2.71 -10.52
N LEU A 9 28.96 -1.46 -10.15
CA LEU A 9 29.14 -0.97 -8.80
C LEU A 9 27.97 -1.50 -7.94
N ALA A 10 28.26 -2.52 -7.15
CA ALA A 10 27.42 -2.95 -6.05
C ALA A 10 27.51 -1.89 -4.94
N TRP A 11 26.49 -1.09 -4.78
CA TRP A 11 26.32 -0.24 -3.60
C TRP A 11 25.86 -1.11 -2.44
N ALA A 12 26.82 -1.61 -1.68
CA ALA A 12 26.58 -2.10 -0.33
C ALA A 12 26.33 -0.87 0.56
N ALA A 13 25.08 -0.66 0.97
CA ALA A 13 24.75 0.33 1.98
C ALA A 13 25.35 -0.16 3.31
N LEU A 14 26.51 0.35 3.66
CA LEU A 14 27.13 0.23 4.96
C LEU A 14 26.30 1.08 5.93
N VAL A 15 25.37 0.46 6.66
CA VAL A 15 24.71 1.10 7.80
C VAL A 15 25.76 1.22 8.89
N ALA A 16 26.39 2.39 8.98
CA ALA A 16 27.22 2.76 10.11
C ALA A 16 26.29 2.78 11.34
N ALA A 17 26.43 1.80 12.20
CA ALA A 17 25.89 1.81 13.56
C ALA A 17 26.64 2.88 14.35
N SER A 18 26.24 4.15 14.20
CA SER A 18 26.58 5.20 15.14
C SER A 18 25.82 4.87 16.42
N ALA A 19 26.52 4.74 17.54
CA ALA A 19 25.97 4.53 18.86
C ALA A 19 24.96 5.65 19.16
N SER A 20 23.70 5.38 18.91
CA SER A 20 22.60 6.20 19.37
C SER A 20 22.48 6.03 20.88
N PRO A 21 22.14 7.08 21.64
CA PRO A 21 21.84 6.92 23.05
C PRO A 21 20.81 5.81 23.20
N ALA A 22 21.10 4.81 24.01
CA ALA A 22 20.20 3.75 24.37
C ALA A 22 18.97 4.38 25.02
N PHE A 23 17.89 4.57 24.23
CA PHE A 23 16.59 4.85 24.80
C PHE A 23 16.22 3.60 25.60
N ALA A 24 16.18 3.73 26.91
CA ALA A 24 15.84 2.65 27.82
C ALA A 24 14.42 2.14 27.43
N PHE A 25 14.37 1.00 26.78
CA PHE A 25 13.14 0.31 26.51
C PHE A 25 12.55 -0.17 27.84
N THR A 26 11.49 0.46 28.30
CA THR A 26 10.75 0.01 29.48
C THR A 26 9.88 -1.15 29.04
N PRO A 27 10.13 -2.42 29.48
CA PRO A 27 9.30 -3.55 29.13
C PRO A 27 7.86 -3.32 29.63
N GLY A 28 6.89 -3.28 28.71
CA GLY A 28 5.47 -3.13 29.04
C GLY A 28 4.78 -1.91 28.44
N GLN A 29 5.51 -0.99 27.84
CA GLN A 29 4.95 0.12 27.04
C GLN A 29 5.00 -0.27 25.56
N GLY A 30 3.97 0.14 24.82
CA GLY A 30 3.81 -0.14 23.40
C GLY A 30 2.34 -0.31 23.03
N LYS A 31 2.02 -0.16 21.74
CA LYS A 31 0.67 -0.42 21.23
C LYS A 31 0.30 -1.89 21.43
N LEU A 32 -0.99 -2.16 21.59
CA LEU A 32 -1.52 -3.52 21.53
C LEU A 32 -1.22 -4.14 20.16
N LEU A 33 -1.03 -5.47 20.13
CA LEU A 33 -0.77 -6.19 18.89
C LEU A 33 -1.88 -5.88 17.85
N LEU A 34 -1.49 -5.73 16.60
CA LEU A 34 -2.34 -5.42 15.45
C LEU A 34 -3.05 -4.05 15.48
N THR A 35 -2.99 -3.28 16.57
CA THR A 35 -3.65 -1.96 16.64
C THR A 35 -2.87 -0.86 15.90
N GLY A 36 -1.61 -1.07 15.59
CA GLY A 36 -0.81 -0.23 14.68
C GLY A 36 -1.05 -0.55 13.19
N GLY A 37 -1.96 -1.49 12.90
CA GLY A 37 -2.16 -1.99 11.55
C GLY A 37 -1.01 -2.88 11.07
N VAL A 38 -1.02 -3.16 9.78
CA VAL A 38 0.07 -3.79 9.02
C VAL A 38 0.56 -2.80 7.96
N SER A 39 1.60 -3.13 7.20
CA SER A 39 2.00 -2.30 6.06
C SER A 39 1.10 -2.61 4.86
N SER A 40 0.49 -1.57 4.30
CA SER A 40 -0.21 -1.68 3.03
C SER A 40 0.78 -1.89 1.87
N ILE A 41 0.29 -2.31 0.72
CA ILE A 41 1.10 -2.43 -0.51
C ILE A 41 1.75 -1.10 -0.92
N ASP A 42 1.21 0.04 -0.48
CA ASP A 42 1.73 1.38 -0.73
C ASP A 42 2.78 1.82 0.33
N GLY A 43 3.03 1.01 1.36
CA GLY A 43 4.02 1.26 2.41
C GLY A 43 3.50 1.99 3.64
N ALA A 44 2.36 2.66 3.57
CA ALA A 44 1.76 3.31 4.73
C ALA A 44 1.15 2.26 5.69
N ALA A 45 1.17 2.53 6.99
CA ALA A 45 0.49 1.69 7.96
C ALA A 45 -1.02 1.69 7.73
N GLY A 46 -1.65 0.50 7.82
CA GLY A 46 -3.07 0.33 7.57
C GLY A 46 -3.49 -1.12 7.57
N GLY A 47 -4.41 -1.45 6.69
CA GLY A 47 -4.66 -2.82 6.26
C GLY A 47 -3.73 -3.22 5.11
N GLY A 48 -4.02 -4.31 4.42
CA GLY A 48 -3.22 -4.74 3.27
C GLY A 48 -3.39 -3.82 2.07
N LEU A 49 -4.61 -3.34 1.82
CA LEU A 49 -4.97 -2.53 0.66
C LEU A 49 -5.14 -1.04 1.00
N THR A 50 -5.60 -0.70 2.21
CA THR A 50 -6.01 0.66 2.57
C THR A 50 -5.13 1.25 3.67
N PRO A 51 -4.77 2.55 3.63
CA PRO A 51 -4.10 3.21 4.73
C PRO A 51 -5.11 3.51 5.86
N TRP A 52 -4.68 3.30 7.11
CA TRP A 52 -5.44 3.68 8.30
C TRP A 52 -4.87 4.94 8.92
N ALA A 53 -5.63 5.53 9.86
CA ALA A 53 -5.17 6.71 10.60
C ALA A 53 -4.08 6.40 11.64
N VAL A 54 -3.67 5.15 11.78
CA VAL A 54 -2.62 4.71 12.71
C VAL A 54 -1.22 4.91 12.11
N THR A 55 -0.20 5.00 12.98
CA THR A 55 1.20 4.94 12.57
C THR A 55 1.72 3.52 12.72
N GLY A 56 2.49 3.04 11.76
CA GLY A 56 3.14 1.73 11.81
C GLY A 56 4.15 1.67 12.96
N SER A 57 4.39 0.47 13.48
CA SER A 57 5.22 0.18 14.64
C SER A 57 4.47 0.12 15.98
N HIS A 58 5.16 -0.39 17.00
CA HIS A 58 4.64 -0.45 18.37
C HIS A 58 5.00 0.79 19.20
N ALA A 59 5.72 1.77 18.63
CA ALA A 59 6.11 2.99 19.30
C ALA A 59 4.89 3.82 19.74
N THR A 60 4.98 4.37 20.95
CA THR A 60 3.99 5.25 21.56
C THR A 60 4.43 6.72 21.53
N GLY A 61 3.73 7.60 22.26
CA GLY A 61 3.81 9.03 22.14
C GLY A 61 5.19 9.70 22.29
N SER A 62 6.18 9.02 22.89
CA SER A 62 7.55 9.53 23.08
C SER A 62 8.63 8.74 22.35
N GLU A 63 8.24 7.75 21.56
CA GLU A 63 9.16 6.78 20.98
C GLU A 63 9.23 6.92 19.47
N ILE A 64 10.34 6.42 18.89
CA ILE A 64 10.51 6.23 17.46
C ILE A 64 10.47 4.73 17.21
N GLY A 65 9.66 4.31 16.26
CA GLY A 65 9.61 2.92 15.84
C GLY A 65 9.71 2.81 14.33
N ALA A 66 10.10 1.63 13.88
CA ALA A 66 10.25 1.35 12.46
C ALA A 66 9.59 0.02 12.10
N THR A 67 9.17 -0.10 10.85
CA THR A 67 8.68 -1.34 10.26
C THR A 67 9.33 -1.58 8.92
N ALA A 68 9.48 -2.85 8.55
CA ALA A 68 9.81 -3.26 7.20
C ALA A 68 8.89 -4.41 6.80
N PHE A 69 8.51 -4.46 5.52
CA PHE A 69 7.57 -5.46 5.04
C PHE A 69 7.95 -6.02 3.68
N PHE A 70 7.43 -7.21 3.43
CA PHE A 70 7.41 -7.84 2.12
C PHE A 70 6.03 -8.43 1.87
N THR A 71 5.48 -8.17 0.69
CA THR A 71 4.16 -8.66 0.27
C THR A 71 4.25 -9.33 -1.08
N ARG A 72 3.54 -10.45 -1.24
CA ARG A 72 3.33 -11.12 -2.52
C ARG A 72 1.85 -11.33 -2.75
N VAL A 73 1.38 -10.87 -3.91
CA VAL A 73 0.02 -11.15 -4.42
C VAL A 73 0.15 -12.02 -5.65
N LYS A 74 -0.63 -13.09 -5.73
CA LYS A 74 -0.75 -13.92 -6.93
C LYS A 74 -2.21 -14.11 -7.25
N VAL A 75 -2.61 -13.63 -8.42
CA VAL A 75 -3.94 -13.82 -8.99
C VAL A 75 -3.85 -14.73 -10.22
N GLN A 76 -4.95 -14.93 -10.95
CA GLN A 76 -4.98 -15.90 -12.05
C GLN A 76 -3.92 -15.62 -13.11
N ASP A 77 -3.82 -14.35 -13.56
CA ASP A 77 -2.97 -14.00 -14.71
C ASP A 77 -1.78 -13.15 -14.35
N TYR A 78 -1.79 -12.51 -13.16
CA TYR A 78 -0.83 -11.51 -12.75
C TYR A 78 -0.21 -11.85 -11.41
N ALA A 79 0.92 -11.20 -11.11
CA ALA A 79 1.49 -11.21 -9.79
C ALA A 79 2.01 -9.81 -9.40
N LEU A 80 2.03 -9.51 -8.11
CA LEU A 80 2.61 -8.29 -7.56
C LEU A 80 3.54 -8.65 -6.41
N GLY A 81 4.75 -8.14 -6.43
CA GLY A 81 5.64 -8.06 -5.28
C GLY A 81 5.67 -6.63 -4.76
N ALA A 82 5.61 -6.44 -3.45
CA ALA A 82 5.83 -5.14 -2.82
C ALA A 82 6.72 -5.31 -1.60
N TYR A 83 7.59 -4.34 -1.35
CA TYR A 83 8.43 -4.29 -0.15
C TYR A 83 8.74 -2.84 0.20
N GLY A 84 9.02 -2.60 1.46
CA GLY A 84 9.29 -1.25 1.92
C GLY A 84 9.54 -1.17 3.42
N ALA A 85 9.58 0.06 3.90
CA ALA A 85 9.78 0.38 5.29
C ALA A 85 9.04 1.66 5.67
N ALA A 86 8.72 1.78 6.96
CA ALA A 86 8.18 3.01 7.53
C ALA A 86 8.84 3.32 8.86
N VAL A 87 8.90 4.59 9.20
CA VAL A 87 9.37 5.08 10.50
C VAL A 87 8.28 5.95 11.10
N GLY A 88 7.85 5.62 12.31
CA GLY A 88 6.87 6.36 13.11
C GLY A 88 7.55 7.19 14.18
N PHE A 89 7.11 8.41 14.35
CA PHE A 89 7.62 9.40 15.33
C PHE A 89 6.51 9.75 16.30
N GLY A 90 6.69 9.40 17.57
CA GLY A 90 5.79 9.79 18.65
C GLY A 90 4.33 9.38 18.45
N ASP A 91 4.06 8.27 17.77
CA ASP A 91 2.72 7.82 17.36
C ASP A 91 1.89 8.92 16.66
N ARG A 92 2.57 9.87 16.04
CA ARG A 92 1.95 11.06 15.45
C ARG A 92 2.28 11.25 13.98
N ALA A 93 3.51 11.02 13.59
CA ALA A 93 3.96 11.16 12.22
C ALA A 93 4.54 9.84 11.71
N GLU A 94 4.41 9.59 10.41
CA GLU A 94 4.97 8.42 9.73
C GLU A 94 5.59 8.88 8.41
N LEU A 95 6.79 8.39 8.14
CA LEU A 95 7.42 8.44 6.82
C LEU A 95 7.56 7.03 6.30
N SER A 96 7.25 6.81 5.03
CA SER A 96 7.29 5.48 4.43
C SER A 96 7.91 5.50 3.04
N ILE A 97 8.51 4.38 2.68
CA ILE A 97 8.98 4.09 1.33
C ILE A 97 8.50 2.70 0.94
N ALA A 98 8.11 2.53 -0.32
CA ALA A 98 7.77 1.23 -0.86
C ALA A 98 8.21 1.10 -2.32
N ARG A 99 8.44 -0.12 -2.74
CA ARG A 99 8.61 -0.49 -4.14
C ARG A 99 7.68 -1.62 -4.49
N GLN A 100 7.01 -1.47 -5.62
CA GLN A 100 6.15 -2.49 -6.22
C GLN A 100 6.77 -2.98 -7.52
N ASP A 101 6.57 -4.25 -7.81
CA ASP A 101 6.92 -4.91 -9.07
C ASP A 101 5.73 -5.77 -9.51
N PHE A 102 5.02 -5.31 -10.52
CA PHE A 102 3.87 -5.98 -11.10
C PHE A 102 4.33 -6.77 -12.32
N ASP A 103 4.12 -8.06 -12.26
CA ASP A 103 4.43 -9.02 -13.31
C ASP A 103 3.15 -9.29 -14.13
N ALA A 104 3.17 -8.85 -15.38
CA ALA A 104 2.07 -9.06 -16.32
C ALA A 104 2.07 -10.48 -16.94
N GLY A 105 3.08 -11.30 -16.67
CA GLY A 105 3.25 -12.61 -17.28
C GLY A 105 3.26 -12.53 -18.81
N ASP A 106 2.66 -13.51 -19.45
CA ASP A 106 2.57 -13.56 -20.91
C ASP A 106 1.30 -12.90 -21.48
N ASN A 107 0.50 -12.20 -20.64
CA ASN A 107 -0.76 -11.60 -21.09
C ASN A 107 -0.57 -10.53 -22.16
N LEU A 108 0.58 -9.91 -22.21
CA LEU A 108 0.94 -8.89 -23.20
C LEU A 108 1.80 -9.46 -24.35
N ALA A 109 2.05 -10.76 -24.41
CA ALA A 109 2.78 -11.42 -25.51
C ALA A 109 2.17 -11.16 -26.88
N PRO A 110 0.81 -11.15 -27.07
CA PRO A 110 0.20 -10.79 -28.36
C PRO A 110 0.50 -9.37 -28.82
N LEU A 111 0.89 -8.48 -27.91
CA LEU A 111 1.31 -7.10 -28.20
C LEU A 111 2.84 -6.98 -28.31
N GLY A 112 3.57 -8.07 -28.34
CA GLY A 112 5.04 -8.08 -28.42
C GLY A 112 5.76 -7.79 -27.10
N LEU A 113 5.06 -7.89 -25.96
CA LEU A 113 5.57 -7.56 -24.61
C LEU A 113 5.46 -8.77 -23.65
N PRO A 114 6.02 -9.94 -23.96
CA PRO A 114 6.00 -11.10 -23.06
C PRO A 114 6.83 -10.80 -21.80
N GLY A 115 6.36 -11.26 -20.64
CA GLY A 115 7.08 -11.09 -19.37
C GLY A 115 7.27 -9.63 -18.95
N LEU A 116 6.35 -8.73 -19.31
CA LEU A 116 6.46 -7.32 -18.95
C LEU A 116 6.30 -7.12 -17.44
N HIS A 117 7.22 -6.36 -16.86
CA HIS A 117 7.15 -5.88 -15.49
C HIS A 117 6.90 -4.38 -15.44
N LEU A 118 5.95 -3.95 -14.59
CA LEU A 118 5.70 -2.55 -14.26
C LEU A 118 6.21 -2.31 -12.84
N LYS A 119 7.11 -1.35 -12.67
CA LYS A 119 7.72 -1.05 -11.38
C LYS A 119 7.28 0.32 -10.88
N GLN A 120 7.05 0.43 -9.58
CA GLN A 120 6.65 1.69 -8.96
C GLN A 120 7.44 1.92 -7.68
N ASN A 121 7.95 3.15 -7.50
CA ASN A 121 8.51 3.63 -6.25
C ASN A 121 7.51 4.58 -5.60
N ILE A 122 7.36 4.47 -4.29
CA ILE A 122 6.39 5.22 -3.49
C ILE A 122 7.13 5.83 -2.30
N VAL A 123 6.93 7.12 -2.08
CA VAL A 123 7.36 7.83 -0.88
C VAL A 123 6.14 8.40 -0.20
N GLY A 124 5.95 8.10 1.08
CA GLY A 124 4.79 8.50 1.84
C GLY A 124 5.11 9.31 3.08
N ALA A 125 4.17 10.18 3.45
CA ALA A 125 4.14 10.85 4.74
C ALA A 125 2.71 10.86 5.27
N LYS A 126 2.54 10.63 6.58
CA LYS A 126 1.26 10.64 7.27
C LYS A 126 1.39 11.39 8.58
N LEU A 127 0.39 12.19 8.93
CA LEU A 127 0.31 12.91 10.18
C LEU A 127 -1.04 12.65 10.85
N ARG A 128 -1.03 12.13 12.08
CA ARG A 128 -2.20 12.08 12.96
C ARG A 128 -2.53 13.49 13.40
N VAL A 129 -3.73 13.94 13.10
CA VAL A 129 -4.18 15.32 13.40
C VAL A 129 -5.10 15.39 14.59
N ALA A 130 -5.85 14.32 14.91
CA ALA A 130 -6.78 14.29 16.02
C ALA A 130 -7.08 12.87 16.51
N GLY A 131 -7.58 12.75 17.75
CA GLY A 131 -8.11 11.55 18.36
C GLY A 131 -7.07 10.47 18.66
N ASP A 132 -7.54 9.39 19.29
CA ASP A 132 -6.82 8.15 19.50
C ASP A 132 -7.70 6.97 19.12
N ALA A 133 -7.16 6.00 18.37
CA ALA A 133 -7.96 4.86 17.89
C ALA A 133 -8.30 3.86 18.99
N VAL A 134 -7.49 3.78 20.04
CA VAL A 134 -7.50 2.74 21.07
C VAL A 134 -7.78 3.31 22.44
N LEU A 135 -7.06 4.37 22.85
CA LEU A 135 -7.07 4.87 24.23
C LEU A 135 -8.28 5.72 24.54
N ASP A 136 -8.89 6.36 23.54
CA ASP A 136 -10.14 7.12 23.70
C ASP A 136 -11.38 6.18 23.62
N SER A 137 -11.34 5.07 24.37
CA SER A 137 -12.41 4.04 24.34
C SER A 137 -13.78 4.59 24.81
N ASP A 138 -13.78 5.63 25.63
CA ASP A 138 -14.98 6.21 26.24
C ASP A 138 -15.67 7.23 25.32
N THR A 139 -15.06 7.55 24.16
CA THR A 139 -15.62 8.48 23.20
C THR A 139 -15.77 7.83 21.82
N LEU A 140 -16.69 8.36 21.01
CA LEU A 140 -16.82 7.96 19.60
C LEU A 140 -15.79 8.64 18.68
N MET A 141 -14.95 9.55 19.21
CA MET A 141 -13.94 10.24 18.44
C MET A 141 -12.95 9.25 17.83
N PRO A 142 -12.85 9.17 16.49
CA PRO A 142 -11.85 8.33 15.85
C PRO A 142 -10.48 9.01 15.88
N GLN A 143 -9.44 8.23 15.71
CA GLN A 143 -8.15 8.77 15.29
C GLN A 143 -8.25 9.21 13.83
N VAL A 144 -7.80 10.43 13.55
CA VAL A 144 -7.84 11.05 12.23
C VAL A 144 -6.42 11.38 11.78
N ALA A 145 -6.09 11.00 10.56
CA ALA A 145 -4.79 11.29 9.95
C ALA A 145 -4.95 11.78 8.51
N VAL A 146 -4.05 12.66 8.11
CA VAL A 146 -3.85 13.10 6.73
C VAL A 146 -2.55 12.49 6.23
N GLY A 147 -2.55 12.01 4.99
CA GLY A 147 -1.34 11.47 4.37
C GLY A 147 -1.22 11.80 2.91
N VAL A 148 0.01 11.69 2.42
CA VAL A 148 0.38 11.85 1.02
C VAL A 148 1.24 10.68 0.58
N LEU A 149 1.08 10.25 -0.69
CA LEU A 149 1.88 9.22 -1.33
C LEU A 149 2.31 9.74 -2.70
N HIS A 150 3.59 10.04 -2.84
CA HIS A 150 4.16 10.35 -4.15
C HIS A 150 4.66 9.07 -4.80
N LYS A 151 4.20 8.82 -6.03
CA LYS A 151 4.43 7.59 -6.77
C LYS A 151 5.10 7.90 -8.10
N THR A 152 6.11 7.11 -8.46
CA THR A 152 6.80 7.19 -9.75
C THR A 152 6.84 5.79 -10.36
N THR A 153 6.35 5.66 -11.59
CA THR A 153 6.18 4.38 -12.28
C THR A 153 7.13 4.27 -13.46
N ASP A 154 7.82 3.16 -13.51
CA ASP A 154 8.56 2.70 -14.70
C ASP A 154 7.74 1.57 -15.33
N ALA A 155 7.06 1.88 -16.40
CA ALA A 155 6.24 0.95 -17.17
C ALA A 155 7.03 0.21 -18.28
N GLY A 156 8.36 0.31 -18.28
CA GLY A 156 9.20 -0.35 -19.25
C GLY A 156 8.79 -0.05 -20.69
N ALA A 157 8.70 -1.07 -21.50
CA ALA A 157 8.32 -0.94 -22.91
C ALA A 157 6.89 -0.44 -23.16
N LEU A 158 6.00 -0.49 -22.15
CA LEU A 158 4.65 0.08 -22.21
C LEU A 158 4.65 1.61 -21.98
N GLY A 159 5.72 2.17 -21.40
CA GLY A 159 5.83 3.58 -21.05
C GLY A 159 5.46 4.56 -22.17
N PRO A 160 6.01 4.45 -23.39
CA PRO A 160 5.66 5.32 -24.52
C PRO A 160 4.16 5.27 -24.88
N THR A 161 3.50 4.12 -24.74
CA THR A 161 2.06 3.99 -24.99
C THR A 161 1.23 4.69 -23.92
N LEU A 162 1.62 4.56 -22.65
CA LEU A 162 0.93 5.21 -21.53
C LEU A 162 1.07 6.72 -21.60
N THR A 163 2.27 7.24 -21.83
CA THR A 163 2.52 8.70 -21.82
C THR A 163 2.15 9.39 -23.11
N GLY A 164 2.17 8.69 -24.24
CA GLY A 164 1.80 9.19 -25.56
C GLY A 164 0.27 9.11 -25.77
N PRO A 165 -0.21 8.06 -26.49
CA PRO A 165 -1.61 8.02 -26.92
C PRO A 165 -2.63 7.91 -25.76
N LEU A 166 -2.26 7.33 -24.60
CA LEU A 166 -3.15 7.27 -23.45
C LEU A 166 -3.10 8.54 -22.58
N GLY A 167 -2.09 9.40 -22.76
CA GLY A 167 -1.98 10.69 -22.07
C GLY A 167 -1.77 10.60 -20.55
N ALA A 168 -1.39 9.42 -20.03
CA ALA A 168 -1.08 9.26 -18.63
C ALA A 168 0.32 9.82 -18.30
N LYS A 169 0.53 10.24 -17.06
CA LYS A 169 1.85 10.65 -16.57
C LYS A 169 2.52 9.48 -15.85
N ASP A 170 3.85 9.47 -15.83
CA ASP A 170 4.65 8.44 -15.13
C ASP A 170 4.73 8.68 -13.63
N SER A 171 4.28 9.83 -13.14
CA SER A 171 4.31 10.16 -11.71
C SER A 171 3.06 10.91 -11.27
N GLY A 172 2.71 10.76 -10.00
CA GLY A 172 1.57 11.45 -9.39
C GLY A 172 1.61 11.37 -7.88
N THR A 173 0.71 12.12 -7.25
CA THR A 173 0.59 12.20 -5.80
C THR A 173 -0.85 11.92 -5.39
N ASP A 174 -1.03 10.95 -4.49
CA ASP A 174 -2.30 10.75 -3.81
C ASP A 174 -2.28 11.52 -2.50
N ILE A 175 -3.43 12.11 -2.14
CA ILE A 175 -3.65 12.74 -0.84
C ILE A 175 -4.83 12.02 -0.21
N TYR A 176 -4.74 11.65 1.07
CA TYR A 176 -5.82 10.96 1.75
C TYR A 176 -6.08 11.48 3.16
N LEU A 177 -7.32 11.33 3.58
CA LEU A 177 -7.81 11.54 4.94
C LEU A 177 -8.34 10.20 5.43
N SER A 178 -7.81 9.70 6.54
CA SER A 178 -8.25 8.44 7.17
C SER A 178 -8.81 8.71 8.56
N ALA A 179 -9.83 7.92 8.93
CA ALA A 179 -10.40 7.90 10.27
C ALA A 179 -10.51 6.44 10.74
N THR A 180 -9.87 6.13 11.86
CA THR A 180 -9.81 4.76 12.42
C THR A 180 -10.30 4.75 13.84
N LYS A 181 -11.16 3.78 14.19
CA LYS A 181 -11.63 3.54 15.54
C LYS A 181 -11.63 2.07 15.88
N LEU A 182 -11.06 1.73 17.03
CA LEU A 182 -11.15 0.42 17.64
C LEU A 182 -12.14 0.48 18.82
N PHE A 183 -13.20 -0.28 18.72
CA PHE A 183 -14.13 -0.56 19.82
C PHE A 183 -13.55 -1.71 20.64
N LEU A 184 -12.68 -1.36 21.60
CA LEU A 184 -11.83 -2.33 22.31
C LEU A 184 -12.63 -3.41 23.05
N ALA A 185 -13.75 -3.03 23.70
CA ALA A 185 -14.62 -3.96 24.42
C ALA A 185 -15.23 -5.04 23.51
N GLN A 186 -15.52 -4.69 22.24
CA GLN A 186 -16.07 -5.58 21.23
C GLN A 186 -14.98 -6.23 20.36
N GLY A 187 -13.74 -5.76 20.47
CA GLY A 187 -12.64 -6.18 19.60
C GLY A 187 -12.83 -5.82 18.12
N PHE A 188 -13.58 -4.77 17.82
CA PHE A 188 -13.97 -4.42 16.45
C PHE A 188 -13.33 -3.10 16.00
N LEU A 189 -12.61 -3.13 14.90
CA LEU A 189 -11.98 -1.98 14.29
C LEU A 189 -12.70 -1.58 13.01
N VAL A 190 -12.91 -0.28 12.83
CA VAL A 190 -13.43 0.32 11.59
C VAL A 190 -12.46 1.40 11.13
N ASN A 191 -12.17 1.42 9.84
CA ASN A 191 -11.46 2.50 9.17
C ASN A 191 -12.22 2.96 7.95
N GLY A 192 -12.29 4.27 7.76
CA GLY A 192 -12.72 4.91 6.53
C GLY A 192 -11.63 5.84 6.03
N THR A 193 -11.33 5.77 4.72
CA THR A 193 -10.34 6.63 4.07
C THR A 193 -10.98 7.26 2.84
N LEU A 194 -10.75 8.55 2.65
CA LEU A 194 -11.11 9.26 1.43
C LEU A 194 -9.81 9.69 0.74
N ARG A 195 -9.57 9.17 -0.46
CA ARG A 195 -8.37 9.43 -1.24
C ARG A 195 -8.67 10.30 -2.45
N ALA A 196 -7.96 11.40 -2.60
CA ALA A 196 -7.89 12.18 -3.84
C ALA A 196 -6.74 11.62 -4.69
N THR A 197 -7.06 11.07 -5.86
CA THR A 197 -6.08 10.37 -6.70
C THR A 197 -6.36 10.57 -8.20
N LYS A 198 -5.31 10.38 -9.00
CA LYS A 198 -5.35 10.24 -10.47
C LYS A 198 -4.74 8.91 -10.91
N ALA A 199 -4.38 8.06 -9.96
CA ALA A 199 -3.61 6.84 -10.19
C ALA A 199 -4.43 5.78 -10.91
N ASN A 200 -3.96 5.31 -12.06
CA ASN A 200 -4.54 4.19 -12.80
C ASN A 200 -3.94 2.89 -12.28
N GLN A 201 -4.76 1.91 -11.92
CA GLN A 201 -4.33 0.66 -11.30
C GLN A 201 -3.32 0.91 -10.17
N ASN A 202 -3.69 1.77 -9.21
CA ASN A 202 -2.83 2.22 -8.11
C ASN A 202 -1.56 2.99 -8.56
N GLY A 203 -1.52 3.47 -9.79
CA GLY A 203 -0.39 4.19 -10.39
C GLY A 203 0.47 3.33 -11.32
N LEU A 204 0.33 2.00 -11.31
CA LEU A 204 1.09 1.09 -12.19
C LEU A 204 0.86 1.34 -13.68
N LEU A 205 -0.33 1.84 -14.05
CA LEU A 205 -0.65 2.31 -15.40
C LEU A 205 -0.58 3.85 -15.53
N GLY A 206 0.27 4.49 -14.71
CA GLY A 206 0.46 5.93 -14.72
C GLY A 206 -0.69 6.70 -14.03
N PHE A 207 -0.77 8.01 -14.30
CA PHE A 207 -1.63 8.94 -13.58
C PHE A 207 -2.43 9.83 -14.53
N GLY A 208 -3.76 9.82 -14.40
CA GLY A 208 -4.67 10.50 -15.31
C GLY A 208 -4.72 9.83 -16.68
N GLY A 209 -5.28 10.52 -17.66
CA GLY A 209 -5.39 10.08 -19.04
C GLY A 209 -5.77 11.27 -19.94
N ALA A 210 -5.73 11.06 -21.25
CA ALA A 210 -6.04 12.10 -22.24
C ALA A 210 -7.44 12.71 -22.05
N ALA A 211 -8.43 11.90 -21.67
CA ALA A 211 -9.80 12.32 -21.42
C ALA A 211 -10.06 12.77 -19.98
N SER A 212 -9.23 12.36 -19.00
CA SER A 212 -9.46 12.63 -17.59
C SER A 212 -8.15 12.84 -16.83
N GLY A 213 -7.78 14.10 -16.61
CA GLY A 213 -6.58 14.50 -15.88
C GLY A 213 -6.83 15.10 -14.49
N SER A 214 -8.08 15.12 -14.00
CA SER A 214 -8.43 15.69 -12.70
C SER A 214 -8.34 14.69 -11.57
N TYR A 215 -8.16 15.17 -10.33
CA TYR A 215 -8.28 14.34 -9.14
C TYR A 215 -9.71 13.84 -8.97
N LYS A 216 -9.83 12.55 -8.61
CA LYS A 216 -11.10 11.93 -8.23
C LYS A 216 -11.04 11.50 -6.77
N LEU A 217 -12.13 11.72 -6.03
CA LEU A 217 -12.25 11.27 -4.65
C LEU A 217 -12.73 9.82 -4.65
N GLN A 218 -11.97 8.94 -4.00
CA GLN A 218 -12.22 7.52 -3.94
C GLN A 218 -12.36 7.08 -2.47
N PRO A 219 -13.49 6.46 -2.09
CA PRO A 219 -13.66 5.92 -0.75
C PRO A 219 -12.91 4.58 -0.59
N GLU A 220 -12.38 4.37 0.60
CA GLU A 220 -11.78 3.11 1.03
C GLU A 220 -12.31 2.77 2.42
N VAL A 221 -12.59 1.52 2.68
CA VAL A 221 -13.13 1.05 3.96
C VAL A 221 -12.41 -0.22 4.40
N SER A 222 -12.12 -0.33 5.69
CA SER A 222 -11.65 -1.56 6.30
C SER A 222 -12.44 -1.84 7.57
N VAL A 223 -12.73 -3.10 7.80
CA VAL A 223 -13.27 -3.59 9.06
C VAL A 223 -12.43 -4.77 9.52
N ALA A 224 -12.17 -4.86 10.82
CA ALA A 224 -11.45 -5.99 11.39
C ALA A 224 -12.03 -6.37 12.75
N TRP A 225 -12.03 -7.65 13.04
CA TRP A 225 -12.43 -8.22 14.32
C TRP A 225 -11.24 -8.96 14.94
N LEU A 226 -10.85 -8.54 16.15
CA LEU A 226 -9.84 -9.19 16.96
C LEU A 226 -10.44 -10.47 17.56
N LEU A 227 -10.18 -11.61 16.92
CA LEU A 227 -10.61 -12.93 17.41
C LEU A 227 -9.83 -13.31 18.68
N ARG A 228 -8.58 -12.83 18.77
CA ARG A 228 -7.68 -12.93 19.92
C ARG A 228 -6.78 -11.69 19.94
N ARG A 229 -5.97 -11.54 20.99
CA ARG A 229 -5.03 -10.41 21.11
C ARG A 229 -4.02 -10.33 19.98
N ASP A 230 -3.73 -11.46 19.36
CA ASP A 230 -2.71 -11.65 18.32
C ASP A 230 -3.29 -12.06 16.97
N LEU A 231 -4.63 -12.15 16.82
CA LEU A 231 -5.28 -12.64 15.61
C LEU A 231 -6.51 -11.80 15.27
N ALA A 232 -6.53 -11.25 14.08
CA ALA A 232 -7.65 -10.47 13.54
C ALA A 232 -8.12 -11.05 12.20
N LEU A 233 -9.45 -11.06 12.00
CA LEU A 233 -10.11 -11.34 10.73
C LEU A 233 -10.71 -10.02 10.24
N GLY A 234 -10.62 -9.71 8.95
CA GLY A 234 -11.19 -8.48 8.43
C GLY A 234 -11.41 -8.51 6.93
N ALA A 235 -11.98 -7.42 6.45
CA ALA A 235 -12.23 -7.18 5.03
C ALA A 235 -11.91 -5.73 4.67
N GLU A 236 -11.47 -5.52 3.44
CA GLU A 236 -11.19 -4.20 2.90
C GLU A 236 -11.88 -4.00 1.55
N TYR A 237 -12.19 -2.75 1.27
CA TYR A 237 -12.67 -2.28 -0.02
C TYR A 237 -11.93 -1.00 -0.39
N ARG A 238 -11.50 -0.90 -1.64
CA ARG A 238 -10.81 0.27 -2.20
C ARG A 238 -11.39 0.60 -3.57
N ALA A 239 -12.09 1.73 -3.66
CA ALA A 239 -12.54 2.28 -4.91
C ALA A 239 -11.36 2.82 -5.74
N LYS A 240 -11.47 2.75 -7.06
CA LYS A 240 -10.46 3.26 -7.98
C LYS A 240 -11.03 4.24 -8.99
N PRO A 241 -10.24 5.25 -9.42
CA PRO A 241 -10.67 6.14 -10.49
C PRO A 241 -10.62 5.42 -11.83
N ASP A 242 -11.50 5.82 -12.73
CA ASP A 242 -11.56 5.30 -14.09
C ASP A 242 -11.16 6.42 -15.06
N ASN A 243 -9.83 6.64 -15.20
CA ASN A 243 -9.31 7.75 -16.01
C ASN A 243 -8.98 7.32 -17.44
N LEU A 244 -8.82 6.01 -17.70
CA LEU A 244 -8.44 5.46 -19.01
C LEU A 244 -9.61 4.80 -19.73
N ASP A 245 -10.84 4.85 -19.18
CA ASP A 245 -12.02 4.20 -19.79
C ASP A 245 -12.33 4.76 -21.18
N GLU A 246 -12.33 6.09 -21.34
CA GLU A 246 -12.55 6.78 -22.63
C GLU A 246 -11.24 7.04 -23.38
N SER A 247 -10.36 6.05 -23.42
CA SER A 247 -9.08 6.16 -24.11
C SER A 247 -9.18 5.87 -25.61
N VAL A 248 -8.10 6.08 -26.32
CA VAL A 248 -7.98 5.76 -27.77
C VAL A 248 -8.18 4.28 -28.07
N LEU A 249 -8.17 3.41 -27.08
CA LEU A 249 -8.44 1.97 -27.21
C LEU A 249 -9.95 1.65 -27.22
N GLY A 250 -10.79 2.64 -27.02
CA GLY A 250 -12.25 2.52 -26.96
C GLY A 250 -12.80 2.44 -25.53
N SER A 251 -14.08 2.76 -25.39
CA SER A 251 -14.79 2.71 -24.10
C SER A 251 -14.79 1.31 -23.52
N GLY A 252 -14.51 1.20 -22.22
CA GLY A 252 -14.43 -0.06 -21.48
C GLY A 252 -13.12 -0.82 -21.62
N ALA A 253 -12.24 -0.47 -22.58
CA ALA A 253 -11.01 -1.21 -22.87
C ALA A 253 -10.03 -1.26 -21.67
N LEU A 254 -9.92 -0.15 -20.94
CA LEU A 254 -9.08 -0.02 -19.76
C LEU A 254 -9.88 0.37 -18.51
N LYS A 255 -11.19 0.07 -18.51
CA LYS A 255 -12.06 0.32 -17.36
C LYS A 255 -11.55 -0.41 -16.13
N GLU A 256 -11.42 0.30 -15.00
CA GLU A 256 -10.96 -0.23 -13.74
C GLU A 256 -12.12 -0.73 -12.89
N ASP A 257 -11.97 -1.92 -12.31
CA ASP A 257 -12.83 -2.39 -11.23
C ASP A 257 -12.16 -2.12 -9.88
N ASP A 258 -12.96 -1.95 -8.84
CA ASP A 258 -12.51 -1.75 -7.47
C ASP A 258 -11.85 -3.00 -6.90
N TRP A 259 -11.05 -2.81 -5.85
CA TRP A 259 -10.38 -3.88 -5.14
C TRP A 259 -11.08 -4.20 -3.82
N SER A 260 -11.07 -5.46 -3.46
CA SER A 260 -11.52 -5.93 -2.16
C SER A 260 -10.74 -7.15 -1.70
N ASP A 261 -10.72 -7.37 -0.39
CA ASP A 261 -10.15 -8.57 0.18
C ASP A 261 -10.90 -9.04 1.44
N LEU A 262 -10.58 -10.28 1.83
CA LEU A 262 -10.88 -10.87 3.12
C LEU A 262 -9.56 -11.36 3.70
N PHE A 263 -9.13 -10.82 4.84
CA PHE A 263 -7.83 -11.07 5.40
C PHE A 263 -7.85 -11.69 6.80
N LEU A 264 -6.79 -12.42 7.11
CA LEU A 264 -6.43 -12.89 8.43
C LEU A 264 -5.04 -12.36 8.78
N ALA A 265 -4.95 -11.52 9.82
CA ALA A 265 -3.69 -10.97 10.32
C ALA A 265 -3.32 -11.63 11.64
N TRP A 266 -2.09 -12.15 11.74
CA TRP A 266 -1.55 -12.80 12.93
C TRP A 266 -0.24 -12.15 13.34
N ALA A 267 -0.16 -11.72 14.60
CA ALA A 267 1.04 -11.14 15.21
C ALA A 267 1.50 -12.01 16.38
N PRO A 268 2.34 -13.03 16.16
CA PRO A 268 2.82 -13.92 17.22
C PRO A 268 3.57 -13.17 18.35
N ASN A 269 4.10 -12.02 18.04
CA ASN A 269 4.76 -11.12 18.99
C ASN A 269 4.74 -9.68 18.43
N LYS A 270 5.26 -8.72 19.20
CA LYS A 270 5.32 -7.31 18.79
C LYS A 270 6.27 -7.00 17.64
N HIS A 271 7.13 -7.91 17.25
CA HIS A 271 8.13 -7.71 16.20
C HIS A 271 7.77 -8.36 14.86
N LEU A 272 6.75 -9.23 14.83
CA LEU A 272 6.36 -9.93 13.61
C LEU A 272 4.85 -9.93 13.45
N SER A 273 4.38 -9.58 12.26
CA SER A 273 3.02 -9.86 11.83
C SER A 273 3.02 -10.52 10.44
N ILE A 274 2.07 -11.42 10.24
CA ILE A 274 1.83 -12.13 8.99
C ILE A 274 0.37 -11.92 8.61
N THR A 275 0.12 -11.52 7.38
CA THR A 275 -1.23 -11.33 6.84
C THR A 275 -1.43 -12.24 5.64
N LEU A 276 -2.49 -13.03 5.69
CA LEU A 276 -2.99 -13.83 4.57
C LEU A 276 -4.32 -13.22 4.14
N ALA A 277 -4.54 -13.07 2.82
CA ALA A 277 -5.83 -12.63 2.32
C ALA A 277 -6.23 -13.34 1.02
N TRP A 278 -7.53 -13.41 0.80
CA TRP A 278 -8.13 -13.66 -0.49
C TRP A 278 -8.50 -12.32 -1.10
N VAL A 279 -7.92 -12.00 -2.27
CA VAL A 279 -8.12 -10.72 -2.94
C VAL A 279 -8.98 -10.88 -4.18
N ASP A 280 -9.82 -9.90 -4.47
CA ASP A 280 -10.49 -9.66 -5.75
C ASP A 280 -10.04 -8.28 -6.26
N LEU A 281 -9.17 -8.28 -7.26
CA LEU A 281 -8.63 -7.06 -7.87
C LEU A 281 -9.44 -6.60 -9.09
N GLY A 282 -10.61 -7.20 -9.31
CA GLY A 282 -11.43 -6.90 -10.47
C GLY A 282 -10.74 -7.18 -11.80
N ARG A 283 -11.18 -6.53 -12.86
CA ARG A 283 -10.50 -6.54 -14.15
C ARG A 283 -9.42 -5.46 -14.15
N ILE A 284 -8.21 -5.82 -14.47
CA ILE A 284 -7.06 -4.90 -14.43
C ILE A 284 -6.96 -4.12 -15.74
N ALA A 285 -7.02 -4.82 -16.87
CA ALA A 285 -7.03 -4.22 -18.21
C ALA A 285 -7.93 -5.09 -19.10
N PRO A 286 -9.25 -4.80 -19.20
CA PRO A 286 -10.23 -5.65 -19.87
C PRO A 286 -9.89 -5.98 -21.33
N ALA A 287 -9.25 -5.04 -22.06
CA ALA A 287 -8.81 -5.27 -23.43
C ALA A 287 -7.69 -6.32 -23.56
N VAL A 288 -6.93 -6.56 -22.48
CA VAL A 288 -5.85 -7.54 -22.43
C VAL A 288 -6.35 -8.84 -21.82
N GLN A 289 -7.00 -8.74 -20.65
CA GLN A 289 -7.55 -9.87 -19.92
C GLN A 289 -8.93 -9.49 -19.34
N PRO A 290 -10.02 -9.99 -19.95
CA PRO A 290 -11.38 -9.55 -19.59
C PRO A 290 -11.90 -10.15 -18.30
N ARG A 291 -11.26 -11.19 -17.75
CA ARG A 291 -11.72 -11.83 -16.51
C ARG A 291 -11.29 -11.08 -15.26
N ARG A 292 -12.08 -11.20 -14.20
CA ARG A 292 -11.74 -10.70 -12.86
C ARG A 292 -10.54 -11.47 -12.31
N GLN A 293 -9.67 -10.75 -11.63
CA GLN A 293 -8.42 -11.25 -11.07
C GLN A 293 -8.59 -11.50 -9.58
N ARG A 294 -8.68 -12.77 -9.20
CA ARG A 294 -8.81 -13.22 -7.81
C ARG A 294 -7.62 -14.06 -7.41
N GLY A 295 -7.25 -14.05 -6.15
CA GLY A 295 -6.14 -14.89 -5.71
C GLY A 295 -5.73 -14.69 -4.27
N ALA A 296 -4.49 -15.03 -3.99
CA ALA A 296 -3.92 -15.01 -2.67
C ALA A 296 -2.98 -13.81 -2.47
N TYR A 297 -3.01 -13.27 -1.28
CA TYR A 297 -2.12 -12.25 -0.76
C TYR A 297 -1.41 -12.81 0.47
N LEU A 298 -0.11 -12.64 0.53
CA LEU A 298 0.72 -12.96 1.69
C LEU A 298 1.61 -11.76 1.98
N SER A 299 1.59 -11.29 3.21
CA SER A 299 2.49 -10.24 3.69
C SER A 299 3.15 -10.65 5.00
N ALA A 300 4.40 -10.29 5.15
CA ALA A 300 5.13 -10.37 6.41
C ALA A 300 5.72 -9.00 6.74
N GLN A 301 5.58 -8.59 8.00
CA GLN A 301 6.09 -7.33 8.51
C GLN A 301 6.87 -7.58 9.78
N ILE A 302 8.03 -6.94 9.88
CA ILE A 302 8.80 -6.84 11.12
C ILE A 302 8.72 -5.41 11.65
N GLY A 303 8.66 -5.27 12.99
CA GLY A 303 8.54 -3.98 13.66
C GLY A 303 9.45 -3.87 14.89
N PHE A 304 9.90 -2.65 15.12
CA PHE A 304 10.83 -2.29 16.20
C PHE A 304 10.37 -1.02 16.90
#